data_550a7fabcde8a7a3566a574d5354a299
#
_entry.id   550a7fabcde8a7a3566a574d5354a299
#
_cell.length_a   1.000
_cell.length_b   1.000
_cell.length_c   1.000
_cell.angle_alpha   90.00
_cell.angle_beta   90.00
_cell.angle_gamma   90.00
#
_symmetry.space_group_name_H-M   'P 1'
#
loop_
_entity.id
_entity.type
_entity.pdbx_description
1 polymer ?
#
loop_
_entity_poly.entity_id
_entity_poly.type
_entity_poly.pdbx_seq_one_letter_code
_entity_poly.pdbx_strand_id
1 'polypeptide(L)'
;MELALNLFFLIVGGLSFRNLYNRHIDWKYKDERGYLINVWIFFINYPIMFYLMDRMVFFAMTNNMHEGFFWLSMMCFSFNLHVISFFNAKIIAMKHGAESNWPPSILFSFETKKDIRRYQIVATFSSLVGALGMLYVYLNY
;
A
#
# COMPACT_ATOMS: atom_id res chain seq x y z
N MET A 1 0.22 -26.23 -4.06
CA MET A 1 -0.16 -24.93 -4.66
C MET A 1 -0.07 -23.79 -3.64
N GLU A 2 -0.73 -23.87 -2.51
CA GLU A 2 -0.73 -22.81 -1.47
C GLU A 2 0.69 -22.45 -0.97
N LEU A 3 1.50 -23.45 -0.60
CA LEU A 3 2.87 -23.21 -0.15
C LEU A 3 3.72 -22.46 -1.19
N ALA A 4 3.60 -22.82 -2.46
CA ALA A 4 4.34 -22.15 -3.54
C ALA A 4 3.89 -20.70 -3.70
N LEU A 5 2.60 -20.42 -3.57
CA LEU A 5 2.05 -19.08 -3.63
C LEU A 5 2.55 -18.22 -2.45
N ASN A 6 2.47 -18.77 -1.24
CA ASN A 6 2.95 -18.11 -0.03
C ASN A 6 4.44 -17.76 -0.13
N LEU A 7 5.28 -18.70 -0.61
CA LEU A 7 6.71 -18.47 -0.83
C LEU A 7 6.95 -17.38 -1.89
N PHE A 8 6.17 -17.39 -2.98
CA PHE A 8 6.27 -16.37 -4.01
C PHE A 8 6.00 -14.98 -3.45
N PHE A 9 4.89 -14.78 -2.74
CA PHE A 9 4.56 -13.47 -2.15
C PHE A 9 5.52 -13.06 -1.05
N LEU A 10 6.04 -14.00 -0.26
CA LEU A 10 7.07 -13.71 0.74
C LEU A 10 8.36 -13.18 0.09
N ILE A 11 8.84 -13.84 -0.96
CA ILE A 11 10.06 -13.44 -1.67
C ILE A 11 9.86 -12.10 -2.37
N VAL A 12 8.80 -11.97 -3.17
CA VAL A 12 8.50 -10.73 -3.90
C VAL A 12 8.25 -9.56 -2.94
N GLY A 13 7.50 -9.82 -1.87
CA GLY A 13 7.25 -8.83 -0.82
C GLY A 13 8.52 -8.39 -0.12
N GLY A 14 9.38 -9.32 0.26
CA GLY A 14 10.65 -9.02 0.92
C GLY A 14 11.61 -8.23 0.03
N LEU A 15 11.74 -8.59 -1.24
CA LEU A 15 12.57 -7.88 -2.21
C LEU A 15 12.04 -6.47 -2.48
N SER A 16 10.74 -6.33 -2.66
CA SER A 16 10.08 -5.03 -2.85
C SER A 16 10.24 -4.15 -1.62
N PHE A 17 10.05 -4.70 -0.43
CA PHE A 17 10.23 -3.99 0.84
C PHE A 17 11.67 -3.46 0.98
N ARG A 18 12.67 -4.31 0.75
CA ARG A 18 14.08 -3.92 0.79
C ARG A 18 14.38 -2.79 -0.20
N ASN A 19 13.83 -2.86 -1.41
CA ASN A 19 14.03 -1.84 -2.42
C ASN A 19 13.42 -0.50 -2.01
N LEU A 20 12.19 -0.51 -1.51
CA LEU A 20 11.51 0.69 -1.02
C LEU A 20 12.20 1.28 0.22
N TYR A 21 12.63 0.44 1.14
CA TYR A 21 13.39 0.86 2.31
C TYR A 21 14.66 1.62 1.92
N ASN A 22 15.46 1.04 1.02
CA ASN A 22 16.75 1.62 0.66
C ASN A 22 16.63 2.90 -0.18
N ARG A 23 15.58 3.03 -0.98
CA ARG A 23 15.45 4.13 -1.95
C ARG A 23 14.59 5.29 -1.48
N HIS A 24 13.64 5.04 -0.60
CA HIS A 24 12.57 6.00 -0.34
C HIS A 24 12.45 6.46 1.11
N ILE A 25 13.13 5.79 2.05
CA ILE A 25 13.14 6.18 3.44
C ILE A 25 14.45 6.90 3.75
N ASP A 26 14.34 8.16 4.11
CA ASP A 26 15.48 8.98 4.48
C ASP A 26 15.47 9.25 5.99
N TRP A 27 16.31 8.54 6.70
CA TRP A 27 16.39 8.58 8.16
C TRP A 27 16.87 9.93 8.73
N LYS A 28 17.35 10.85 7.89
CA LYS A 28 17.68 12.21 8.34
C LYS A 28 16.47 13.00 8.83
N TYR A 29 15.24 12.57 8.42
CA TYR A 29 13.97 13.20 8.86
C TYR A 29 13.30 12.48 10.04
N LYS A 30 13.99 11.55 10.71
CA LYS A 30 13.44 10.75 11.82
C LYS A 30 12.88 11.58 12.97
N ASP A 31 13.43 12.78 13.20
CA ASP A 31 13.03 13.66 14.30
C ASP A 31 11.75 14.46 13.97
N GLU A 32 11.31 14.44 12.73
CA GLU A 32 10.05 15.01 12.30
C GLU A 32 8.89 14.08 12.72
N ARG A 33 8.10 14.52 13.70
CA ARG A 33 7.03 13.69 14.30
C ARG A 33 6.13 13.02 13.28
N GLY A 34 5.63 13.77 12.31
CA GLY A 34 4.74 13.23 11.30
C GLY A 34 5.45 12.26 10.35
N TYR A 35 6.74 12.44 10.07
CA TYR A 35 7.52 11.56 9.21
C TYR A 35 7.65 10.17 9.83
N LEU A 36 8.13 10.08 11.04
CA LEU A 36 8.37 8.81 11.72
C LEU A 36 7.10 7.98 11.91
N ILE A 37 5.99 8.61 12.29
CA ILE A 37 4.70 7.93 12.43
C ILE A 37 4.25 7.31 11.10
N ASN A 38 4.32 8.06 10.01
CA ASN A 38 3.93 7.56 8.70
C ASN A 38 4.86 6.45 8.19
N VAL A 39 6.16 6.53 8.48
CA VAL A 39 7.11 5.44 8.17
C VAL A 39 6.76 4.16 8.93
N TRP A 40 6.43 4.24 10.22
CA TRP A 40 6.01 3.06 10.99
C TRP A 40 4.69 2.47 10.51
N ILE A 41 3.69 3.28 10.18
CA ILE A 41 2.43 2.81 9.59
C ILE A 41 2.72 2.06 8.28
N PHE A 42 3.58 2.62 7.42
CA PHE A 42 4.02 1.97 6.20
C PHE A 42 4.66 0.61 6.46
N PHE A 43 5.60 0.51 7.40
CA PHE A 43 6.30 -0.74 7.71
C PHE A 43 5.38 -1.83 8.25
N ILE A 44 4.45 -1.47 9.13
CA ILE A 44 3.51 -2.43 9.71
C ILE A 44 2.51 -2.89 8.65
N ASN A 45 2.02 -1.98 7.83
CA ASN A 45 1.00 -2.29 6.85
C ASN A 45 1.54 -3.05 5.62
N TYR A 46 2.84 -2.94 5.33
CA TYR A 46 3.43 -3.56 4.15
C TYR A 46 3.29 -5.10 4.13
N PRO A 47 3.72 -5.84 5.15
CA PRO A 47 3.53 -7.28 5.20
C PRO A 47 2.06 -7.68 5.24
N ILE A 48 1.21 -6.89 5.89
CA ILE A 48 -0.24 -7.13 5.90
C ILE A 48 -0.79 -7.08 4.47
N MET A 49 -0.42 -6.09 3.68
CA MET A 49 -0.86 -5.94 2.29
C MET A 49 -0.46 -7.17 1.44
N PHE A 50 0.76 -7.67 1.59
CA PHE A 50 1.20 -8.86 0.86
C PHE A 50 0.47 -10.13 1.28
N TYR A 51 0.19 -10.28 2.57
CA TYR A 51 -0.64 -11.39 3.06
C TYR A 51 -2.06 -11.35 2.50
N LEU A 52 -2.69 -10.18 2.48
CA LEU A 52 -4.04 -10.01 1.92
C LEU A 52 -4.06 -10.33 0.41
N MET A 53 -3.02 -9.92 -0.31
CA MET A 53 -2.86 -10.23 -1.74
C MET A 53 -2.70 -11.74 -1.97
N ASP A 54 -1.89 -12.40 -1.16
CA ASP A 54 -1.72 -13.86 -1.20
C ASP A 54 -3.07 -14.59 -1.00
N ARG A 55 -3.84 -14.20 0.02
CA ARG A 55 -5.17 -14.78 0.27
C ARG A 55 -6.16 -14.53 -0.87
N MET A 56 -6.20 -13.31 -1.38
CA MET A 56 -7.05 -12.96 -2.53
C MET A 56 -6.75 -13.86 -3.73
N VAL A 57 -5.48 -14.03 -4.08
CA VAL A 57 -5.07 -14.85 -5.22
C VAL A 57 -5.38 -16.33 -4.97
N PHE A 58 -5.12 -16.84 -3.77
CA PHE A 58 -5.42 -18.22 -3.40
C PHE A 58 -6.91 -18.55 -3.59
N PHE A 59 -7.81 -17.73 -3.06
CA PHE A 59 -9.24 -17.96 -3.18
C PHE A 59 -9.76 -17.76 -4.61
N ALA A 60 -9.21 -16.83 -5.36
CA ALA A 60 -9.51 -16.66 -6.77
C ALA A 60 -9.11 -17.91 -7.58
N MET A 61 -7.93 -18.49 -7.31
CA MET A 61 -7.44 -19.70 -7.99
C MET A 61 -8.22 -20.97 -7.61
N THR A 62 -8.83 -21.00 -6.42
CA THR A 62 -9.66 -22.12 -5.97
C THR A 62 -11.13 -22.00 -6.32
N ASN A 63 -11.49 -21.02 -7.19
CA ASN A 63 -12.87 -20.70 -7.58
C ASN A 63 -13.80 -20.34 -6.42
N ASN A 64 -13.24 -19.97 -5.27
CA ASN A 64 -14.02 -19.43 -4.17
C ASN A 64 -14.12 -17.90 -4.31
N MET A 65 -14.91 -17.46 -5.26
CA MET A 65 -15.00 -16.04 -5.65
C MET A 65 -15.51 -15.16 -4.51
N HIS A 66 -16.34 -15.70 -3.65
CA HIS A 66 -16.87 -14.98 -2.49
C HIS A 66 -15.75 -14.59 -1.51
N GLU A 67 -14.97 -15.58 -1.07
CA GLU A 67 -13.81 -15.33 -0.22
C GLU A 67 -12.77 -14.44 -0.95
N GLY A 68 -12.52 -14.71 -2.22
CA GLY A 68 -11.63 -13.88 -3.04
C GLY A 68 -12.05 -12.42 -3.09
N PHE A 69 -13.35 -12.14 -3.20
CA PHE A 69 -13.89 -10.79 -3.20
C PHE A 69 -13.75 -10.10 -1.84
N PHE A 70 -13.96 -10.83 -0.74
CA PHE A 70 -13.72 -10.31 0.60
C PHE A 70 -12.25 -9.89 0.79
N TRP A 71 -11.31 -10.76 0.42
CA TRP A 71 -9.88 -10.48 0.54
C TRP A 71 -9.41 -9.34 -0.39
N LEU A 72 -9.99 -9.23 -1.59
CA LEU A 72 -9.78 -8.09 -2.48
C LEU A 72 -10.20 -6.78 -1.81
N SER A 73 -11.34 -6.75 -1.17
CA SER A 73 -11.87 -5.56 -0.49
C SER A 73 -10.97 -5.14 0.69
N MET A 74 -10.51 -6.11 1.48
CA MET A 74 -9.52 -5.89 2.54
C MET A 74 -8.20 -5.35 2.00
N MET A 75 -7.74 -5.89 0.85
CA MET A 75 -6.52 -5.42 0.19
C MET A 75 -6.66 -3.97 -0.28
N CYS A 76 -7.77 -3.58 -0.87
CA CYS A 76 -8.02 -2.20 -1.28
C CYS A 76 -7.92 -1.23 -0.10
N PHE A 77 -8.49 -1.60 1.05
CA PHE A 77 -8.40 -0.80 2.27
C PHE A 77 -6.97 -0.69 2.79
N SER A 78 -6.27 -1.81 2.90
CA SER A 78 -4.86 -1.86 3.33
C SER A 78 -3.94 -1.09 2.38
N PHE A 79 -4.14 -1.23 1.07
CA PHE A 79 -3.38 -0.49 0.07
C PHE A 79 -3.53 1.02 0.21
N ASN A 80 -4.73 1.51 0.49
CA ASN A 80 -4.95 2.92 0.74
C ASN A 80 -4.16 3.44 1.94
N LEU A 81 -4.19 2.71 3.07
CA LEU A 81 -3.42 3.07 4.25
C LEU A 81 -1.91 3.11 3.96
N HIS A 82 -1.43 2.14 3.18
CA HIS A 82 -0.05 2.05 2.72
C HIS A 82 0.35 3.28 1.88
N VAL A 83 -0.47 3.63 0.89
CA VAL A 83 -0.25 4.77 -0.01
C VAL A 83 -0.25 6.09 0.77
N ILE A 84 -1.26 6.30 1.62
CA ILE A 84 -1.37 7.55 2.38
C ILE A 84 -0.17 7.73 3.30
N SER A 85 0.21 6.71 4.07
CA SER A 85 1.32 6.82 5.02
C SER A 85 2.64 7.09 4.30
N PHE A 86 2.91 6.38 3.21
CA PHE A 86 4.13 6.58 2.42
C PHE A 86 4.22 7.99 1.83
N PHE A 87 3.15 8.47 1.20
CA PHE A 87 3.13 9.79 0.60
C PHE A 87 3.12 10.92 1.63
N ASN A 88 2.52 10.73 2.79
CA ASN A 88 2.61 11.70 3.87
C ASN A 88 4.06 11.85 4.35
N ALA A 89 4.79 10.76 4.54
CA ALA A 89 6.22 10.82 4.87
C ALA A 89 7.01 11.58 3.79
N LYS A 90 6.76 11.31 2.50
CA LYS A 90 7.38 12.03 1.38
C LYS A 90 7.08 13.52 1.37
N ILE A 91 5.82 13.91 1.56
CA ILE A 91 5.43 15.33 1.62
C ILE A 91 6.15 16.06 2.76
N ILE A 92 6.30 15.40 3.92
CA ILE A 92 7.02 15.97 5.05
C ILE A 92 8.50 16.14 4.69
N ALA A 93 9.15 15.12 4.14
CA ALA A 93 10.54 15.21 3.69
C ALA A 93 10.75 16.33 2.66
N MET A 94 9.84 16.49 1.69
CA MET A 94 9.90 17.56 0.69
C MET A 94 9.72 18.97 1.29
N LYS A 95 9.03 19.13 2.41
CA LYS A 95 8.95 20.41 3.12
C LYS A 95 10.31 20.84 3.69
N HIS A 96 11.17 19.88 3.99
CA HIS A 96 12.51 20.07 4.54
C HIS A 96 13.61 19.98 3.47
N GLY A 97 13.25 20.09 2.19
CA GLY A 97 14.18 20.19 1.08
C GLY A 97 14.62 18.86 0.45
N ALA A 98 13.94 17.75 0.76
CA ALA A 98 14.18 16.50 0.05
C ALA A 98 13.75 16.59 -1.41
N GLU A 99 14.58 16.08 -2.31
CA GLU A 99 14.23 15.96 -3.72
C GLU A 99 13.19 14.86 -3.94
N SER A 100 12.36 15.06 -4.96
CA SER A 100 11.41 14.05 -5.42
C SER A 100 12.15 13.03 -6.30
N ASN A 101 12.77 12.02 -5.68
CA ASN A 101 13.53 10.97 -6.39
C ASN A 101 12.63 9.84 -6.92
N TRP A 102 11.41 10.15 -7.34
CA TRP A 102 10.54 9.16 -7.92
C TRP A 102 10.86 8.92 -9.38
N PRO A 103 10.99 7.65 -9.80
CA PRO A 103 11.01 7.38 -11.23
C PRO A 103 9.68 7.86 -11.83
N PRO A 104 9.71 8.54 -12.98
CA PRO A 104 8.49 8.92 -13.67
C PRO A 104 7.67 7.67 -13.93
N SER A 105 6.45 7.60 -13.38
CA SER A 105 5.53 6.54 -13.74
C SER A 105 4.85 6.93 -15.05
N ILE A 106 4.55 5.92 -15.89
CA ILE A 106 3.85 6.13 -17.16
C ILE A 106 2.46 6.78 -16.96
N LEU A 107 1.90 6.62 -15.77
CA LEU A 107 0.54 7.07 -15.46
C LEU A 107 0.46 8.29 -14.56
N PHE A 108 1.50 8.58 -13.75
CA PHE A 108 1.48 9.66 -12.78
C PHE A 108 2.85 10.32 -12.66
N SER A 109 2.87 11.65 -12.78
CA SER A 109 4.00 12.45 -12.35
C SER A 109 3.89 12.71 -10.84
N PHE A 110 4.96 12.45 -10.10
CA PHE A 110 5.04 12.70 -8.66
C PHE A 110 6.01 13.85 -8.36
N GLU A 111 6.15 14.78 -9.28
CA GLU A 111 7.11 15.87 -9.18
C GLU A 111 6.69 16.93 -8.17
N THR A 112 5.40 17.10 -7.99
CA THR A 112 4.86 18.14 -7.12
C THR A 112 4.05 17.56 -5.95
N LYS A 113 3.99 18.33 -4.84
CA LYS A 113 3.09 18.01 -3.72
C LYS A 113 1.63 17.89 -4.14
N LYS A 114 1.22 18.64 -5.19
CA LYS A 114 -0.13 18.62 -5.73
C LYS A 114 -0.45 17.28 -6.38
N ASP A 115 0.49 16.71 -7.13
CA ASP A 115 0.32 15.41 -7.79
C ASP A 115 0.22 14.29 -6.75
N ILE A 116 1.08 14.32 -5.73
CA ILE A 116 1.03 13.39 -4.61
C ILE A 116 -0.33 13.47 -3.89
N ARG A 117 -0.86 14.67 -3.66
CA ARG A 117 -2.18 14.86 -3.04
C ARG A 117 -3.32 14.30 -3.89
N ARG A 118 -3.27 14.48 -5.20
CA ARG A 118 -4.26 13.89 -6.13
C ARG A 118 -4.24 12.36 -6.02
N TYR A 119 -3.07 11.76 -5.98
CA TYR A 119 -2.95 10.32 -5.84
C TYR A 119 -3.49 9.81 -4.49
N GLN A 120 -3.27 10.55 -3.41
CA GLN A 120 -3.86 10.24 -2.11
C GLN A 120 -5.40 10.28 -2.14
N ILE A 121 -5.99 11.21 -2.87
CA ILE A 121 -7.46 11.31 -3.04
C ILE A 121 -7.97 10.06 -3.78
N VAL A 122 -7.31 9.65 -4.86
CA VAL A 122 -7.67 8.42 -5.60
C VAL A 122 -7.57 7.18 -4.72
N ALA A 123 -6.50 7.07 -3.93
CA ALA A 123 -6.32 5.98 -2.99
C ALA A 123 -7.39 5.96 -1.89
N THR A 124 -7.79 7.13 -1.38
CA THR A 124 -8.88 7.25 -0.40
C THR A 124 -10.21 6.79 -1.00
N PHE A 125 -10.49 7.16 -2.25
CA PHE A 125 -11.68 6.67 -2.94
C PHE A 125 -11.67 5.15 -3.12
N SER A 126 -10.53 4.57 -3.49
CA SER A 126 -10.34 3.12 -3.57
C SER A 126 -10.64 2.41 -2.24
N SER A 127 -10.26 2.99 -1.10
CA SER A 127 -10.56 2.40 0.21
C SER A 127 -12.04 2.43 0.56
N LEU A 128 -12.76 3.47 0.15
CA LEU A 128 -14.22 3.52 0.31
C LEU A 128 -14.90 2.42 -0.49
N VAL A 129 -14.47 2.19 -1.73
CA VAL A 129 -14.95 1.08 -2.55
C VAL A 129 -14.64 -0.27 -1.89
N GLY A 130 -13.45 -0.44 -1.33
CA GLY A 130 -13.08 -1.63 -0.58
C GLY A 130 -13.95 -1.85 0.66
N ALA A 131 -14.20 -0.79 1.44
CA ALA A 131 -15.06 -0.86 2.62
C ALA A 131 -16.52 -1.23 2.26
N LEU A 132 -17.05 -0.64 1.19
CA LEU A 132 -18.39 -1.00 0.68
C LEU A 132 -18.43 -2.45 0.17
N GLY A 133 -17.36 -2.92 -0.45
CA GLY A 133 -17.24 -4.32 -0.87
C GLY A 133 -17.27 -5.29 0.31
N MET A 134 -16.53 -5.00 1.39
CA MET A 134 -16.58 -5.79 2.62
C MET A 134 -17.97 -5.81 3.24
N LEU A 135 -18.62 -4.65 3.33
CA LEU A 135 -19.98 -4.54 3.84
C LEU A 135 -20.97 -5.34 3.00
N TYR A 136 -20.87 -5.26 1.69
CA TYR A 136 -21.71 -6.04 0.77
C TYR A 136 -21.56 -7.54 1.00
N VAL A 137 -20.32 -8.06 1.11
CA VAL A 137 -20.07 -9.45 1.40
C VAL A 137 -20.66 -9.84 2.76
N TYR A 138 -20.46 -9.04 3.79
CA TYR A 138 -20.98 -9.30 5.12
C TYR A 138 -22.52 -9.37 5.18
N LEU A 139 -23.22 -8.53 4.39
CA LEU A 139 -24.67 -8.48 4.40
C LEU A 139 -25.34 -9.56 3.55
N ASN A 140 -24.64 -10.14 2.59
CA ASN A 140 -25.24 -11.06 1.62
C ASN A 140 -24.76 -12.51 1.75
N TYR A 141 -23.80 -12.76 2.62
CA TYR A 141 -23.23 -14.08 2.88
C TYR A 141 -22.93 -14.30 4.37
#